data_8b7bd55f67024a857c915b30d0854721
#
_entry.id   8b7bd55f67024a857c915b30d0854721
#
_cell.length_a   1.000
_cell.length_b   1.000
_cell.length_c   1.000
_cell.angle_alpha   90.00
_cell.angle_beta   90.00
_cell.angle_gamma   90.00
#
_symmetry.space_group_name_H-M   'P 1'
#
loop_
_entity.id
_entity.type
_entity.pdbx_description
1 polymer ?
#
loop_
_entity_poly.entity_id
_entity_poly.type
_entity_poly.pdbx_seq_one_letter_code
_entity_poly.pdbx_strand_id
1 'polypeptide(L)'
;MEARIYKPKRLRNGKRTIGRLYRARVKLTGDNKVRDISLGVSDKQVAQQKLNKLIQELEHESAGLIPAKAEREAAQSPLLDLVSEYVKELTVLGRSGDHLRHVDKRLRRLVRECRWTRLADVTPASFQTWRKEQAYKAPKTLNEYLATLSAFWTWLRKQSRVSVNPFELVERTDTRGKERVQRRALSDAQVVQLLQAAGKNQLAYMLPLYAGLRRNEVKTLRWSNLVLGESGGLLRIHAAVNKNRKEQALPLHQELVKALQQQKPADGKADDLVLVNGVPKMKEVRQDLAKAGIPFLDERGRRMDYHALRTTFITRLSTMKVHPRLAMELARHSDMRLTMKTYTDVGQLPLREVMDTLPGFGSDSRIDSRTLGAKGQTVSPTVPNIGETKSENSIENIGESRGLTPVVALCHSEPPSGDREFESPSLRHSDFS
;
A
#
# COMPACT_ATOMS: atom_id res chain seq x y z
N MET A 1 -6.49 39.55 -28.38
CA MET A 1 -7.66 38.72 -28.07
C MET A 1 -8.78 38.96 -29.07
N GLU A 2 -9.42 37.92 -29.58
CA GLU A 2 -10.61 38.04 -30.45
C GLU A 2 -11.84 37.55 -29.65
N ALA A 3 -12.87 38.40 -29.59
CA ALA A 3 -14.08 38.07 -28.88
C ALA A 3 -15.34 38.62 -29.55
N ARG A 4 -16.42 37.83 -29.63
CA ARG A 4 -17.69 38.24 -30.20
C ARG A 4 -18.86 37.56 -29.53
N ILE A 5 -20.00 38.25 -29.48
CA ILE A 5 -21.29 37.66 -29.08
C ILE A 5 -22.05 37.18 -30.29
N TYR A 6 -22.80 36.09 -30.13
CA TYR A 6 -23.68 35.57 -31.16
C TYR A 6 -24.85 34.78 -30.55
N LYS A 7 -25.95 34.63 -31.31
CA LYS A 7 -27.01 33.67 -30.99
C LYS A 7 -26.78 32.39 -31.81
N PRO A 8 -26.74 31.21 -31.18
CA PRO A 8 -26.48 29.99 -31.91
C PRO A 8 -27.61 29.63 -32.87
N LYS A 9 -27.27 29.25 -34.08
CA LYS A 9 -28.24 28.73 -35.07
C LYS A 9 -28.37 27.23 -34.85
N ARG A 10 -29.57 26.71 -34.69
CA ARG A 10 -29.91 25.29 -34.52
C ARG A 10 -30.82 24.82 -35.61
N LEU A 11 -30.64 23.61 -36.09
CA LEU A 11 -31.59 22.93 -36.98
C LEU A 11 -32.58 22.16 -36.11
N ARG A 12 -33.87 22.49 -36.21
CA ARG A 12 -34.96 21.77 -35.49
C ARG A 12 -36.04 21.46 -36.52
N ASN A 13 -36.30 20.16 -36.71
CA ASN A 13 -37.30 19.68 -37.72
C ASN A 13 -37.08 20.30 -39.14
N GLY A 14 -35.85 20.30 -39.60
CA GLY A 14 -35.46 20.84 -40.92
C GLY A 14 -35.48 22.38 -41.03
N LYS A 15 -35.95 23.12 -40.03
CA LYS A 15 -35.96 24.57 -40.00
C LYS A 15 -34.83 25.17 -39.19
N ARG A 16 -34.13 26.17 -39.70
CA ARG A 16 -33.10 26.92 -38.98
C ARG A 16 -33.77 27.85 -37.94
N THR A 17 -33.52 27.60 -36.67
CA THR A 17 -33.96 28.44 -35.55
C THR A 17 -32.81 29.15 -34.90
N ILE A 18 -33.01 30.39 -34.45
CA ILE A 18 -31.99 31.18 -33.73
C ILE A 18 -32.23 30.96 -32.24
N GLY A 19 -31.16 30.62 -31.51
CA GLY A 19 -31.22 30.42 -30.05
C GLY A 19 -31.67 31.71 -29.33
N ARG A 20 -32.42 31.60 -28.26
CA ARG A 20 -32.94 32.73 -27.47
C ARG A 20 -31.83 33.48 -26.72
N LEU A 21 -30.79 32.77 -26.25
CA LEU A 21 -29.71 33.30 -25.42
C LEU A 21 -28.44 33.57 -26.25
N TYR A 22 -27.74 34.65 -25.89
CA TYR A 22 -26.43 34.96 -26.43
C TYR A 22 -25.36 34.02 -25.88
N ARG A 23 -24.35 33.78 -26.74
CA ARG A 23 -23.09 33.09 -26.39
C ARG A 23 -21.93 34.02 -26.75
N ALA A 24 -20.84 33.88 -26.03
CA ALA A 24 -19.56 34.52 -26.32
C ALA A 24 -18.60 33.51 -26.99
N ARG A 25 -17.97 33.91 -28.06
CA ARG A 25 -16.84 33.17 -28.64
C ARG A 25 -15.58 33.99 -28.41
N VAL A 26 -14.64 33.45 -27.62
CA VAL A 26 -13.45 34.13 -27.17
C VAL A 26 -12.22 33.33 -27.58
N LYS A 27 -11.23 33.96 -28.18
CA LYS A 27 -9.90 33.41 -28.47
C LYS A 27 -8.85 34.30 -27.80
N LEU A 28 -8.12 33.73 -26.84
CA LEU A 28 -7.03 34.44 -26.17
C LEU A 28 -5.82 34.57 -27.10
N THR A 29 -5.04 35.62 -26.94
CA THR A 29 -3.77 35.78 -27.63
C THR A 29 -2.81 34.69 -27.18
N GLY A 30 -2.25 33.92 -28.14
CA GLY A 30 -1.39 32.77 -27.84
C GLY A 30 -2.12 31.44 -27.57
N ASP A 31 -3.46 31.44 -27.55
CA ASP A 31 -4.23 30.19 -27.39
C ASP A 31 -4.74 29.67 -28.74
N ASN A 32 -4.50 28.42 -29.07
CA ASN A 32 -5.03 27.79 -30.28
C ASN A 32 -6.51 27.37 -30.16
N LYS A 33 -7.10 27.48 -28.97
CA LYS A 33 -8.48 27.04 -28.69
C LYS A 33 -9.44 28.21 -28.61
N VAL A 34 -10.54 28.11 -29.35
CA VAL A 34 -11.68 29.03 -29.26
C VAL A 34 -12.61 28.52 -28.16
N ARG A 35 -12.88 29.36 -27.15
CA ARG A 35 -13.84 29.07 -26.06
C ARG A 35 -15.21 29.60 -26.43
N ASP A 36 -16.23 28.76 -26.32
CA ASP A 36 -17.62 29.10 -26.60
C ASP A 36 -18.42 29.04 -25.27
N ILE A 37 -18.77 30.22 -24.74
CA ILE A 37 -19.32 30.39 -23.39
C ILE A 37 -20.74 30.91 -23.47
N SER A 38 -21.69 30.30 -22.74
CA SER A 38 -23.05 30.81 -22.66
C SER A 38 -23.11 32.02 -21.72
N LEU A 39 -23.71 33.12 -22.18
CA LEU A 39 -23.87 34.33 -21.37
C LEU A 39 -25.15 34.32 -20.55
N GLY A 40 -26.11 33.41 -20.86
CA GLY A 40 -27.34 33.24 -20.11
C GLY A 40 -28.33 34.40 -20.24
N VAL A 41 -28.19 35.30 -21.24
CA VAL A 41 -28.99 36.50 -21.43
C VAL A 41 -29.51 36.60 -22.84
N SER A 42 -30.69 37.20 -23.04
CA SER A 42 -31.34 37.37 -24.31
C SER A 42 -31.17 38.79 -24.88
N ASP A 43 -30.82 39.76 -24.03
CA ASP A 43 -30.53 41.14 -24.41
C ASP A 43 -29.10 41.32 -24.93
N LYS A 44 -28.92 42.08 -25.99
CA LYS A 44 -27.63 42.30 -26.65
C LYS A 44 -26.69 43.19 -25.84
N GLN A 45 -27.23 44.23 -25.20
CA GLN A 45 -26.39 45.20 -24.46
C GLN A 45 -25.88 44.52 -23.17
N VAL A 46 -26.72 43.79 -22.48
CA VAL A 46 -26.34 43.01 -21.31
C VAL A 46 -25.35 41.89 -21.68
N ALA A 47 -25.52 41.26 -22.87
CA ALA A 47 -24.59 40.28 -23.37
C ALA A 47 -23.20 40.89 -23.65
N GLN A 48 -23.14 42.10 -24.24
CA GLN A 48 -21.92 42.81 -24.45
C GLN A 48 -21.19 43.20 -23.16
N GLN A 49 -21.95 43.70 -22.17
CA GLN A 49 -21.37 44.02 -20.85
C GLN A 49 -20.77 42.77 -20.19
N LYS A 50 -21.50 41.65 -20.22
CA LYS A 50 -20.99 40.37 -19.71
C LYS A 50 -19.78 39.89 -20.45
N LEU A 51 -19.71 40.08 -21.82
CA LEU A 51 -18.52 39.76 -22.61
C LEU A 51 -17.32 40.58 -22.16
N ASN A 52 -17.48 41.91 -22.03
CA ASN A 52 -16.41 42.81 -21.62
C ASN A 52 -15.85 42.44 -20.23
N LYS A 53 -16.73 42.15 -19.28
CA LYS A 53 -16.34 41.65 -17.96
C LYS A 53 -15.57 40.32 -18.03
N LEU A 54 -16.04 39.38 -18.86
CA LEU A 54 -15.39 38.09 -19.05
C LEU A 54 -14.00 38.26 -19.68
N ILE A 55 -13.86 39.17 -20.64
CA ILE A 55 -12.55 39.51 -21.29
C ILE A 55 -11.59 40.02 -20.21
N GLN A 56 -12.01 41.00 -19.41
CA GLN A 56 -11.19 41.58 -18.35
C GLN A 56 -10.77 40.50 -17.33
N GLU A 57 -11.67 39.62 -16.91
CA GLU A 57 -11.33 38.51 -16.02
C GLU A 57 -10.29 37.55 -16.63
N LEU A 58 -10.46 37.18 -17.90
CA LEU A 58 -9.52 36.30 -18.60
C LEU A 58 -8.14 36.96 -18.85
N GLU A 59 -8.09 38.29 -19.09
CA GLU A 59 -6.83 39.05 -19.19
C GLU A 59 -6.12 39.10 -17.85
N HIS A 60 -6.84 39.36 -16.75
CA HIS A 60 -6.27 39.36 -15.42
C HIS A 60 -5.77 37.94 -15.01
N GLU A 61 -6.50 36.88 -15.38
CA GLU A 61 -6.04 35.51 -15.17
C GLU A 61 -4.77 35.21 -15.97
N SER A 62 -4.73 35.61 -17.26
CA SER A 62 -3.56 35.36 -18.12
C SER A 62 -2.32 36.16 -17.69
N ALA A 63 -2.53 37.35 -17.12
CA ALA A 63 -1.49 38.19 -16.52
C ALA A 63 -1.05 37.76 -15.13
N GLY A 64 -1.71 36.73 -14.54
CA GLY A 64 -1.43 36.28 -13.18
C GLY A 64 -1.88 37.24 -12.08
N LEU A 65 -2.69 38.25 -12.41
CA LEU A 65 -3.21 39.23 -11.43
C LEU A 65 -4.29 38.65 -10.54
N ILE A 66 -5.03 37.66 -11.02
CA ILE A 66 -6.04 36.90 -10.24
C ILE A 66 -5.84 35.40 -10.49
N PRO A 67 -6.13 34.55 -9.48
CA PRO A 67 -6.12 33.10 -9.66
C PRO A 67 -7.10 32.63 -10.73
N ALA A 68 -6.86 31.47 -11.33
CA ALA A 68 -7.74 30.86 -12.29
C ALA A 68 -9.15 30.69 -11.73
N LYS A 69 -10.18 30.79 -12.60
CA LYS A 69 -11.58 30.66 -12.19
C LYS A 69 -11.86 29.42 -11.36
N ALA A 70 -11.33 28.26 -11.77
CA ALA A 70 -11.48 27.01 -11.04
C ALA A 70 -10.89 27.09 -9.62
N GLU A 71 -9.80 27.81 -9.43
CA GLU A 71 -9.15 28.02 -8.13
C GLU A 71 -10.00 28.93 -7.24
N ARG A 72 -10.56 30.03 -7.79
CA ARG A 72 -11.46 30.93 -7.08
C ARG A 72 -12.76 30.23 -6.65
N GLU A 73 -13.36 29.41 -7.52
CA GLU A 73 -14.56 28.64 -7.22
C GLU A 73 -14.28 27.58 -6.17
N ALA A 74 -13.17 26.86 -6.26
CA ALA A 74 -12.76 25.88 -5.28
C ALA A 74 -12.47 26.50 -3.90
N ALA A 75 -11.86 27.69 -3.86
CA ALA A 75 -11.60 28.42 -2.61
C ALA A 75 -12.89 28.81 -1.86
N GLN A 76 -13.98 29.05 -2.60
CA GLN A 76 -15.30 29.39 -2.03
C GLN A 76 -16.14 28.15 -1.68
N SER A 77 -15.83 26.99 -2.27
CA SER A 77 -16.59 25.77 -2.07
C SER A 77 -16.40 25.21 -0.65
N PRO A 78 -17.44 24.66 -0.01
CA PRO A 78 -17.29 23.92 1.23
C PRO A 78 -16.34 22.76 1.05
N LEU A 79 -15.39 22.60 1.97
CA LEU A 79 -14.36 21.56 1.88
C LEU A 79 -14.95 20.14 1.81
N LEU A 80 -16.07 19.88 2.51
CA LEU A 80 -16.75 18.59 2.49
C LEU A 80 -17.33 18.23 1.11
N ASP A 81 -17.70 19.22 0.31
CA ASP A 81 -18.20 19.01 -1.05
C ASP A 81 -17.05 18.56 -1.96
N LEU A 82 -15.90 19.22 -1.85
CA LEU A 82 -14.69 18.83 -2.57
C LEU A 82 -14.20 17.42 -2.17
N VAL A 83 -14.29 17.07 -0.89
CA VAL A 83 -13.99 15.70 -0.42
C VAL A 83 -14.96 14.70 -1.05
N SER A 84 -16.25 15.03 -1.12
CA SER A 84 -17.26 14.15 -1.70
C SER A 84 -17.06 13.94 -3.20
N GLU A 85 -16.68 14.99 -3.93
CA GLU A 85 -16.32 14.92 -5.35
C GLU A 85 -15.10 14.03 -5.58
N TYR A 86 -14.07 14.20 -4.74
CA TYR A 86 -12.85 13.36 -4.81
C TYR A 86 -13.16 11.88 -4.64
N VAL A 87 -14.00 11.53 -3.64
CA VAL A 87 -14.40 10.15 -3.40
C VAL A 87 -15.21 9.59 -4.57
N LYS A 88 -16.11 10.39 -5.17
CA LYS A 88 -16.86 10.01 -6.38
C LYS A 88 -15.91 9.71 -7.56
N GLU A 89 -14.90 10.55 -7.79
CA GLU A 89 -13.94 10.32 -8.86
C GLU A 89 -13.11 9.05 -8.61
N LEU A 90 -12.68 8.81 -7.38
CA LEU A 90 -12.00 7.56 -7.03
C LEU A 90 -12.88 6.33 -7.28
N THR A 91 -14.20 6.47 -7.14
CA THR A 91 -15.17 5.40 -7.47
C THR A 91 -15.19 5.14 -8.97
N VAL A 92 -15.25 6.18 -9.79
CA VAL A 92 -15.18 6.09 -11.26
C VAL A 92 -13.85 5.45 -11.72
N LEU A 93 -12.77 5.76 -11.03
CA LEU A 93 -11.44 5.15 -11.28
C LEU A 93 -11.33 3.69 -10.79
N GLY A 94 -12.41 3.06 -10.35
CA GLY A 94 -12.46 1.65 -9.95
C GLY A 94 -11.63 1.32 -8.69
N ARG A 95 -11.49 2.27 -7.75
CA ARG A 95 -10.82 2.00 -6.48
C ARG A 95 -11.68 1.08 -5.61
N SER A 96 -11.04 0.21 -4.82
CA SER A 96 -11.77 -0.73 -3.95
C SER A 96 -12.62 0.00 -2.91
N GLY A 97 -13.78 -0.57 -2.55
CA GLY A 97 -14.69 0.02 -1.55
C GLY A 97 -14.02 0.26 -0.18
N ASP A 98 -13.07 -0.60 0.22
CA ASP A 98 -12.30 -0.39 1.45
C ASP A 98 -11.40 0.84 1.35
N HIS A 99 -10.73 1.03 0.20
CA HIS A 99 -9.92 2.23 -0.03
C HIS A 99 -10.77 3.50 0.02
N LEU A 100 -11.92 3.50 -0.67
CA LEU A 100 -12.86 4.62 -0.66
C LEU A 100 -13.30 4.98 0.76
N ARG A 101 -13.73 3.98 1.55
CA ARG A 101 -14.13 4.17 2.95
C ARG A 101 -13.00 4.74 3.81
N HIS A 102 -11.78 4.28 3.62
CA HIS A 102 -10.62 4.80 4.37
C HIS A 102 -10.28 6.24 4.00
N VAL A 103 -10.30 6.58 2.72
CA VAL A 103 -10.05 7.94 2.24
C VAL A 103 -11.12 8.90 2.79
N ASP A 104 -12.40 8.59 2.59
CA ASP A 104 -13.53 9.39 3.06
C ASP A 104 -13.47 9.60 4.58
N LYS A 105 -13.31 8.49 5.35
CA LYS A 105 -13.23 8.55 6.81
C LYS A 105 -12.07 9.41 7.30
N ARG A 106 -10.89 9.31 6.67
CA ARG A 106 -9.71 10.08 7.07
C ARG A 106 -9.88 11.57 6.78
N LEU A 107 -10.32 11.93 5.57
CA LEU A 107 -10.53 13.33 5.20
C LEU A 107 -11.62 13.98 6.04
N ARG A 108 -12.79 13.34 6.19
CA ARG A 108 -13.87 13.87 7.04
C ARG A 108 -13.48 13.98 8.49
N ARG A 109 -12.63 13.08 8.99
CA ARG A 109 -12.10 13.16 10.35
C ARG A 109 -11.19 14.38 10.51
N LEU A 110 -10.27 14.63 9.57
CA LEU A 110 -9.41 15.82 9.59
C LEU A 110 -10.26 17.10 9.54
N VAL A 111 -11.20 17.18 8.59
CA VAL A 111 -12.11 18.34 8.46
C VAL A 111 -12.79 18.66 9.79
N ARG A 112 -13.33 17.64 10.45
CA ARG A 112 -14.04 17.80 11.72
C ARG A 112 -13.12 18.17 12.88
N GLU A 113 -11.99 17.44 13.05
CA GLU A 113 -11.10 17.61 14.21
C GLU A 113 -10.26 18.88 14.10
N CYS A 114 -9.85 19.28 12.88
CA CYS A 114 -9.16 20.54 12.62
C CYS A 114 -10.11 21.73 12.43
N ARG A 115 -11.43 21.52 12.41
CA ARG A 115 -12.47 22.54 12.16
C ARG A 115 -12.30 23.27 10.82
N TRP A 116 -11.81 22.56 9.80
CA TRP A 116 -11.63 23.11 8.46
C TRP A 116 -12.98 23.27 7.77
N THR A 117 -13.24 24.42 7.18
CA THR A 117 -14.46 24.73 6.42
C THR A 117 -14.20 24.91 4.93
N ARG A 118 -13.06 25.52 4.60
CA ARG A 118 -12.64 25.85 3.23
C ARG A 118 -11.19 25.42 2.99
N LEU A 119 -10.76 25.46 1.74
CA LEU A 119 -9.36 25.11 1.37
C LEU A 119 -8.33 25.99 2.08
N ALA A 120 -8.62 27.27 2.31
CA ALA A 120 -7.72 28.19 3.01
C ALA A 120 -7.38 27.75 4.43
N ASP A 121 -8.27 27.03 5.12
CA ASP A 121 -8.06 26.54 6.49
C ASP A 121 -7.05 25.39 6.55
N VAL A 122 -6.83 24.71 5.40
CA VAL A 122 -6.07 23.47 5.31
C VAL A 122 -4.61 23.79 5.04
N THR A 123 -3.86 24.05 6.10
CA THR A 123 -2.43 24.39 6.04
C THR A 123 -1.55 23.30 6.62
N PRO A 124 -0.25 23.21 6.25
CA PRO A 124 0.70 22.34 6.91
C PRO A 124 0.76 22.54 8.41
N ALA A 125 0.68 23.79 8.88
CA ALA A 125 0.71 24.15 10.31
C ALA A 125 -0.51 23.58 11.06
N SER A 126 -1.74 23.74 10.52
CA SER A 126 -2.96 23.20 11.14
C SER A 126 -2.95 21.67 11.19
N PHE A 127 -2.44 21.01 10.14
CA PHE A 127 -2.24 19.55 10.16
C PHE A 127 -1.17 19.11 11.17
N GLN A 128 -0.06 19.83 11.30
CA GLN A 128 1.00 19.51 12.27
C GLN A 128 0.50 19.65 13.70
N THR A 129 -0.30 20.69 14.02
CA THR A 129 -0.97 20.85 15.30
C THR A 129 -1.85 19.65 15.62
N TRP A 130 -2.75 19.28 14.71
CA TRP A 130 -3.56 18.08 14.84
C TRP A 130 -2.69 16.82 15.03
N ARG A 131 -1.60 16.65 14.26
CA ARG A 131 -0.69 15.51 14.36
C ARG A 131 -0.04 15.40 15.73
N LYS A 132 0.34 16.51 16.37
CA LYS A 132 0.88 16.56 17.73
C LYS A 132 -0.16 16.08 18.76
N GLU A 133 -1.39 16.55 18.67
CA GLU A 133 -2.49 16.10 19.53
C GLU A 133 -2.79 14.60 19.38
N GLN A 134 -2.52 14.03 18.21
CA GLN A 134 -2.72 12.62 17.92
C GLN A 134 -1.47 11.74 18.18
N ALA A 135 -0.48 12.21 18.93
CA ALA A 135 0.79 11.51 19.18
C ALA A 135 0.62 10.10 19.80
N TYR A 136 -0.53 9.82 20.43
CA TYR A 136 -0.89 8.50 20.93
C TYR A 136 -1.15 7.46 19.83
N LYS A 137 -1.35 7.88 18.56
CA LYS A 137 -1.52 6.97 17.42
C LYS A 137 -0.18 6.42 16.96
N ALA A 138 -0.23 5.28 16.27
CA ALA A 138 0.97 4.74 15.63
C ALA A 138 1.47 5.68 14.53
N PRO A 139 2.80 5.90 14.40
CA PRO A 139 3.39 6.76 13.37
C PRO A 139 2.94 6.41 11.95
N LYS A 140 2.82 5.13 11.64
CA LYS A 140 2.28 4.66 10.35
C LYS A 140 0.87 5.20 10.08
N THR A 141 0.01 5.21 11.10
CA THR A 141 -1.36 5.75 10.97
C THR A 141 -1.34 7.26 10.69
N LEU A 142 -0.47 8.03 11.37
CA LEU A 142 -0.31 9.46 11.12
C LEU A 142 0.20 9.73 9.69
N ASN A 143 1.15 8.93 9.22
CA ASN A 143 1.64 9.00 7.84
C ASN A 143 0.57 8.65 6.79
N GLU A 144 -0.38 7.77 7.12
CA GLU A 144 -1.52 7.47 6.24
C GLU A 144 -2.51 8.64 6.14
N TYR A 145 -2.70 9.43 7.21
CA TYR A 145 -3.47 10.67 7.15
C TYR A 145 -2.78 11.69 6.24
N LEU A 146 -1.47 11.91 6.43
CA LEU A 146 -0.68 12.80 5.57
C LEU A 146 -0.75 12.39 4.10
N ALA A 147 -0.55 11.10 3.81
CA ALA A 147 -0.62 10.58 2.45
C ALA A 147 -2.00 10.77 1.82
N THR A 148 -3.07 10.56 2.60
CA THR A 148 -4.44 10.77 2.12
C THR A 148 -4.71 12.25 1.82
N LEU A 149 -4.25 13.16 2.68
CA LEU A 149 -4.39 14.60 2.52
C LEU A 149 -3.59 15.11 1.31
N SER A 150 -2.32 14.70 1.19
CA SER A 150 -1.47 15.05 0.05
C SER A 150 -2.04 14.51 -1.28
N ALA A 151 -2.61 13.31 -1.30
CA ALA A 151 -3.27 12.76 -2.49
C ALA A 151 -4.51 13.58 -2.90
N PHE A 152 -5.31 14.04 -1.94
CA PHE A 152 -6.45 14.93 -2.17
C PHE A 152 -6.00 16.26 -2.80
N TRP A 153 -4.95 16.89 -2.24
CA TRP A 153 -4.39 18.13 -2.80
C TRP A 153 -3.77 17.94 -4.18
N THR A 154 -3.12 16.81 -4.43
CA THR A 154 -2.60 16.45 -5.76
C THR A 154 -3.75 16.32 -6.78
N TRP A 155 -4.89 15.77 -6.36
CA TRP A 155 -6.09 15.72 -7.20
C TRP A 155 -6.64 17.13 -7.50
N LEU A 156 -6.77 18.00 -6.48
CA LEU A 156 -7.18 19.39 -6.67
C LEU A 156 -6.28 20.14 -7.65
N ARG A 157 -4.94 19.93 -7.54
CA ARG A 157 -3.96 20.51 -8.45
C ARG A 157 -4.15 20.03 -9.89
N LYS A 158 -4.41 18.74 -10.09
CA LYS A 158 -4.70 18.18 -11.43
C LYS A 158 -5.99 18.74 -12.05
N GLN A 159 -6.92 19.16 -11.21
CA GLN A 159 -8.15 19.83 -11.64
C GLN A 159 -7.99 21.37 -11.77
N SER A 160 -6.78 21.89 -11.64
CA SER A 160 -6.47 23.33 -11.63
C SER A 160 -7.27 24.13 -10.59
N ARG A 161 -7.67 23.47 -9.48
CA ARG A 161 -8.40 24.09 -8.36
C ARG A 161 -7.48 24.65 -7.29
N VAL A 162 -6.21 24.29 -7.33
CA VAL A 162 -5.10 24.85 -6.54
C VAL A 162 -3.84 24.84 -7.40
N SER A 163 -2.95 25.78 -7.16
CA SER A 163 -1.67 25.89 -7.89
C SER A 163 -0.61 24.95 -7.35
N VAL A 164 -0.56 24.74 -6.04
CA VAL A 164 0.45 23.93 -5.34
C VAL A 164 -0.17 22.94 -4.36
N ASN A 165 0.57 21.88 -4.05
CA ASN A 165 0.22 20.98 -2.95
C ASN A 165 1.11 21.30 -1.74
N PRO A 166 0.58 21.94 -0.68
CA PRO A 166 1.39 22.37 0.46
C PRO A 166 1.89 21.20 1.33
N PHE A 167 1.40 19.98 1.11
CA PHE A 167 1.76 18.78 1.86
C PHE A 167 2.87 17.94 1.21
N GLU A 168 3.37 18.32 0.03
CA GLU A 168 4.46 17.59 -0.64
C GLU A 168 5.74 17.59 0.17
N LEU A 169 6.06 18.69 0.84
CA LEU A 169 7.27 18.89 1.64
C LEU A 169 7.08 18.55 3.14
N VAL A 170 5.88 18.12 3.54
CA VAL A 170 5.65 17.76 4.95
C VAL A 170 6.30 16.41 5.25
N GLU A 171 7.24 16.41 6.16
CA GLU A 171 7.97 15.21 6.56
C GLU A 171 7.07 14.16 7.20
N ARG A 172 7.37 12.90 6.88
CA ARG A 172 6.73 11.74 7.49
C ARG A 172 7.33 11.48 8.86
N THR A 173 6.49 11.06 9.78
CA THR A 173 6.94 10.57 11.09
C THR A 173 7.74 9.29 10.92
N ASP A 174 8.89 9.16 11.58
CA ASP A 174 9.69 7.95 11.57
C ASP A 174 8.93 6.77 12.17
N THR A 175 8.89 5.68 11.42
CA THR A 175 8.20 4.43 11.79
C THR A 175 9.15 3.33 12.27
N ARG A 176 10.47 3.53 12.18
CA ARG A 176 11.47 2.50 12.53
C ARG A 176 11.39 2.18 14.02
N GLY A 177 11.35 0.90 14.35
CA GLY A 177 11.27 0.43 15.74
C GLY A 177 9.96 0.76 16.49
N LYS A 178 8.99 1.41 15.83
CA LYS A 178 7.72 1.84 16.45
C LYS A 178 6.50 1.01 15.98
N GLU A 179 6.74 -0.23 15.59
CA GLU A 179 5.65 -1.14 15.24
C GLU A 179 4.89 -1.55 16.51
N ARG A 180 3.65 -1.05 16.65
CA ARG A 180 2.79 -1.37 17.81
C ARG A 180 2.27 -2.80 17.81
N VAL A 181 2.32 -3.47 16.68
CA VAL A 181 1.73 -4.79 16.51
C VAL A 181 2.72 -5.69 15.81
N GLN A 182 3.35 -6.51 16.62
CA GLN A 182 4.10 -7.66 16.12
C GLN A 182 3.23 -8.91 16.20
N ARG A 183 3.33 -9.78 15.21
CA ARG A 183 2.67 -11.07 15.18
C ARG A 183 3.69 -12.15 15.45
N ARG A 184 3.25 -13.19 16.19
CA ARG A 184 4.02 -14.41 16.34
C ARG A 184 3.45 -15.54 15.49
N ALA A 185 4.28 -16.49 15.11
CA ALA A 185 3.83 -17.75 14.56
C ALA A 185 3.45 -18.73 15.69
N LEU A 186 2.59 -19.70 15.39
CA LEU A 186 2.30 -20.83 16.26
C LEU A 186 3.36 -21.93 16.05
N SER A 187 3.70 -22.64 17.12
CA SER A 187 4.43 -23.91 17.01
C SER A 187 3.51 -25.00 16.43
N ASP A 188 4.09 -26.10 15.93
CA ASP A 188 3.29 -27.20 15.37
C ASP A 188 2.33 -27.79 16.41
N ALA A 189 2.75 -27.94 17.68
CA ALA A 189 1.88 -28.36 18.78
C ALA A 189 0.70 -27.40 18.99
N GLN A 190 0.96 -26.08 18.95
CA GLN A 190 -0.10 -25.08 19.10
C GLN A 190 -1.06 -25.08 17.88
N VAL A 191 -0.57 -25.38 16.67
CA VAL A 191 -1.45 -25.54 15.50
C VAL A 191 -2.40 -26.69 15.71
N VAL A 192 -1.92 -27.84 16.19
CA VAL A 192 -2.78 -29.02 16.48
C VAL A 192 -3.81 -28.67 17.55
N GLN A 193 -3.40 -28.07 18.66
CA GLN A 193 -4.31 -27.65 19.75
C GLN A 193 -5.39 -26.68 19.25
N LEU A 194 -5.01 -25.68 18.44
CA LEU A 194 -5.96 -24.72 17.86
C LEU A 194 -6.98 -25.41 16.96
N LEU A 195 -6.54 -26.30 16.06
CA LEU A 195 -7.42 -27.00 15.13
C LEU A 195 -8.39 -27.94 15.85
N GLN A 196 -7.95 -28.59 16.95
CA GLN A 196 -8.83 -29.42 17.77
C GLN A 196 -9.89 -28.59 18.53
N ALA A 197 -9.51 -27.40 19.02
CA ALA A 197 -10.41 -26.52 19.77
C ALA A 197 -11.35 -25.67 18.88
N ALA A 198 -11.05 -25.58 17.57
CA ALA A 198 -11.70 -24.63 16.66
C ALA A 198 -13.15 -24.97 16.29
N GLY A 199 -13.57 -26.24 16.41
CA GLY A 199 -14.91 -26.70 16.07
C GLY A 199 -15.33 -26.22 14.67
N LYS A 200 -16.45 -25.50 14.56
CA LYS A 200 -16.96 -24.97 13.28
C LYS A 200 -15.99 -24.05 12.52
N ASN A 201 -15.00 -23.49 13.18
CA ASN A 201 -14.02 -22.56 12.59
C ASN A 201 -12.78 -23.31 12.06
N GLN A 202 -12.68 -24.61 12.20
CA GLN A 202 -11.50 -25.41 11.85
C GLN A 202 -11.05 -25.17 10.40
N LEU A 203 -11.95 -25.33 9.42
CA LEU A 203 -11.61 -25.09 8.02
C LEU A 203 -11.16 -23.65 7.75
N ALA A 204 -11.79 -22.68 8.42
CA ALA A 204 -11.39 -21.28 8.32
C ALA A 204 -9.96 -21.03 8.82
N TYR A 205 -9.46 -21.80 9.76
CA TYR A 205 -8.07 -21.73 10.23
C TYR A 205 -7.12 -22.57 9.36
N MET A 206 -7.56 -23.72 8.86
CA MET A 206 -6.75 -24.55 7.97
C MET A 206 -6.37 -23.82 6.67
N LEU A 207 -7.26 -23.04 6.08
CA LEU A 207 -7.01 -22.30 4.83
C LEU A 207 -5.77 -21.39 4.89
N PRO A 208 -5.60 -20.48 5.87
CA PRO A 208 -4.37 -19.70 5.98
C PRO A 208 -3.16 -20.51 6.50
N LEU A 209 -3.34 -21.58 7.29
CA LEU A 209 -2.27 -22.41 7.82
C LEU A 209 -1.62 -23.33 6.77
N TYR A 210 -2.39 -23.86 5.82
CA TYR A 210 -1.90 -24.82 4.81
C TYR A 210 -1.73 -24.22 3.41
N ALA A 211 -2.48 -23.15 3.08
CA ALA A 211 -2.40 -22.49 1.77
C ALA A 211 -1.99 -21.01 1.86
N GLY A 212 -1.68 -20.52 3.06
CA GLY A 212 -1.24 -19.15 3.28
C GLY A 212 -2.24 -18.08 2.79
N LEU A 213 -3.53 -18.37 2.76
CA LEU A 213 -4.55 -17.44 2.26
C LEU A 213 -4.67 -16.19 3.15
N ARG A 214 -4.87 -15.03 2.50
CA ARG A 214 -5.21 -13.79 3.19
C ARG A 214 -6.67 -13.81 3.63
N ARG A 215 -7.00 -13.08 4.70
CA ARG A 215 -8.37 -13.02 5.25
C ARG A 215 -9.45 -12.75 4.19
N ASN A 216 -9.21 -11.82 3.28
CA ASN A 216 -10.17 -11.50 2.23
C ASN A 216 -10.25 -12.60 1.17
N GLU A 217 -9.16 -13.28 0.86
CA GLU A 217 -9.15 -14.44 -0.05
C GLU A 217 -9.97 -15.57 0.54
N VAL A 218 -9.80 -15.85 1.85
CA VAL A 218 -10.63 -16.85 2.56
C VAL A 218 -12.11 -16.45 2.57
N LYS A 219 -12.41 -15.16 2.80
CA LYS A 219 -13.79 -14.66 2.85
C LYS A 219 -14.54 -14.83 1.52
N THR A 220 -13.82 -14.72 0.42
CA THR A 220 -14.41 -14.74 -0.95
C THR A 220 -14.15 -16.03 -1.70
N LEU A 221 -13.58 -17.04 -1.04
CA LEU A 221 -13.26 -18.34 -1.62
C LEU A 221 -14.55 -19.07 -1.99
N ARG A 222 -14.64 -19.51 -3.26
CA ARG A 222 -15.77 -20.28 -3.80
C ARG A 222 -15.32 -21.68 -4.16
N TRP A 223 -16.26 -22.60 -4.24
CA TRP A 223 -15.98 -23.97 -4.67
C TRP A 223 -15.42 -24.03 -6.09
N SER A 224 -15.83 -23.12 -6.98
CA SER A 224 -15.26 -22.98 -8.33
C SER A 224 -13.77 -22.64 -8.36
N ASN A 225 -13.21 -22.13 -7.26
CA ASN A 225 -11.78 -21.87 -7.13
C ASN A 225 -10.95 -23.13 -6.82
N LEU A 226 -11.60 -24.25 -6.51
CA LEU A 226 -10.96 -25.46 -6.01
C LEU A 226 -11.11 -26.59 -7.03
N VAL A 227 -9.99 -27.25 -7.33
CA VAL A 227 -9.98 -28.54 -8.02
C VAL A 227 -9.52 -29.55 -6.98
N LEU A 228 -10.42 -30.46 -6.58
CA LEU A 228 -10.17 -31.45 -5.53
C LEU A 228 -10.18 -32.83 -6.17
N GLY A 229 -9.06 -33.55 -6.11
CA GLY A 229 -8.87 -34.91 -6.59
C GLY A 229 -8.43 -35.85 -5.47
N GLU A 230 -8.39 -37.15 -5.73
CA GLU A 230 -7.94 -38.17 -4.77
C GLU A 230 -6.45 -38.04 -4.41
N SER A 231 -5.61 -37.74 -5.39
CA SER A 231 -4.16 -37.63 -5.24
C SER A 231 -3.66 -36.22 -4.89
N GLY A 232 -4.57 -35.24 -4.76
CA GLY A 232 -4.20 -33.86 -4.44
C GLY A 232 -5.24 -32.84 -4.83
N GLY A 233 -4.95 -31.57 -4.60
CA GLY A 233 -5.84 -30.46 -4.93
C GLY A 233 -5.11 -29.24 -5.43
N LEU A 234 -5.83 -28.39 -6.14
CA LEU A 234 -5.34 -27.12 -6.66
C LEU A 234 -6.30 -25.99 -6.29
N LEU A 235 -5.75 -24.89 -5.82
CA LEU A 235 -6.48 -23.66 -5.56
C LEU A 235 -6.16 -22.64 -6.65
N ARG A 236 -7.17 -22.17 -7.37
CA ARG A 236 -7.09 -21.08 -8.34
C ARG A 236 -7.55 -19.77 -7.70
N ILE A 237 -6.70 -18.77 -7.69
CA ILE A 237 -7.02 -17.43 -7.19
C ILE A 237 -7.11 -16.49 -8.37
N HIS A 238 -8.33 -16.01 -8.64
CA HIS A 238 -8.57 -15.10 -9.75
C HIS A 238 -7.92 -13.73 -9.53
N ALA A 239 -7.49 -13.10 -10.63
CA ALA A 239 -6.85 -11.78 -10.63
C ALA A 239 -7.68 -10.69 -9.91
N ALA A 240 -9.00 -10.76 -9.96
CA ALA A 240 -9.90 -9.81 -9.34
C ALA A 240 -9.80 -9.79 -7.80
N VAL A 241 -9.54 -10.94 -7.18
CA VAL A 241 -9.43 -11.10 -5.71
C VAL A 241 -8.00 -10.99 -5.24
N ASN A 242 -7.05 -11.26 -6.14
CA ASN A 242 -5.62 -11.22 -5.81
C ASN A 242 -5.13 -9.76 -5.74
N LYS A 243 -4.48 -9.40 -4.62
CA LYS A 243 -3.87 -8.07 -4.46
C LYS A 243 -2.90 -7.71 -5.59
N ASN A 244 -2.26 -8.71 -6.19
CA ASN A 244 -1.29 -8.55 -7.29
C ASN A 244 -1.94 -8.56 -8.67
N ARG A 245 -3.27 -8.70 -8.77
CA ARG A 245 -4.04 -8.74 -10.03
C ARG A 245 -3.53 -9.76 -11.06
N LYS A 246 -2.95 -10.88 -10.59
CA LYS A 246 -2.50 -12.01 -11.41
C LYS A 246 -3.24 -13.26 -10.97
N GLU A 247 -3.66 -14.07 -11.91
CA GLU A 247 -4.16 -15.40 -11.63
C GLU A 247 -3.03 -16.29 -11.11
N GLN A 248 -3.30 -17.06 -10.08
CA GLN A 248 -2.33 -17.97 -9.46
C GLN A 248 -2.99 -19.30 -9.14
N ALA A 249 -2.28 -20.37 -9.42
CA ALA A 249 -2.64 -21.73 -9.03
C ALA A 249 -1.67 -22.21 -7.94
N LEU A 250 -2.21 -22.77 -6.86
CA LEU A 250 -1.45 -23.28 -5.73
C LEU A 250 -1.80 -24.72 -5.46
N PRO A 251 -0.82 -25.62 -5.32
CA PRO A 251 -1.06 -26.97 -4.83
C PRO A 251 -1.56 -26.90 -3.39
N LEU A 252 -2.51 -27.76 -3.05
CA LEU A 252 -3.07 -27.89 -1.72
C LEU A 252 -2.47 -29.07 -0.97
N HIS A 253 -2.22 -28.88 0.32
CA HIS A 253 -1.81 -29.96 1.20
C HIS A 253 -2.95 -30.99 1.36
N GLN A 254 -2.62 -32.28 1.42
CA GLN A 254 -3.62 -33.37 1.45
C GLN A 254 -4.62 -33.25 2.61
N GLU A 255 -4.20 -32.89 3.80
CA GLU A 255 -5.11 -32.68 4.94
C GLU A 255 -6.16 -31.58 4.65
N LEU A 256 -5.76 -30.49 3.99
CA LEU A 256 -6.69 -29.46 3.60
C LEU A 256 -7.64 -29.94 2.50
N VAL A 257 -7.17 -30.76 1.57
CA VAL A 257 -8.01 -31.37 0.52
C VAL A 257 -9.08 -32.27 1.16
N LYS A 258 -8.69 -33.15 2.08
CA LYS A 258 -9.63 -34.01 2.82
C LYS A 258 -10.67 -33.20 3.58
N ALA A 259 -10.26 -32.16 4.31
CA ALA A 259 -11.17 -31.30 5.06
C ALA A 259 -12.15 -30.57 4.14
N LEU A 260 -11.69 -30.11 2.97
CA LEU A 260 -12.53 -29.45 1.96
C LEU A 260 -13.53 -30.45 1.35
N GLN A 261 -13.10 -31.66 1.02
CA GLN A 261 -13.98 -32.72 0.48
C GLN A 261 -15.07 -33.09 1.47
N GLN A 262 -14.75 -33.24 2.77
CA GLN A 262 -15.71 -33.54 3.83
C GLN A 262 -16.74 -32.44 4.05
N GLN A 263 -16.36 -31.16 3.83
CA GLN A 263 -17.26 -30.02 4.03
C GLN A 263 -17.99 -29.57 2.78
N LYS A 264 -17.67 -30.15 1.61
CA LYS A 264 -18.35 -29.79 0.35
C LYS A 264 -19.79 -30.30 0.41
N PRO A 265 -20.81 -29.41 0.30
CA PRO A 265 -22.21 -29.86 0.24
C PRO A 265 -22.46 -30.68 -1.02
N ALA A 266 -23.24 -31.75 -0.91
CA ALA A 266 -23.62 -32.58 -2.06
C ALA A 266 -24.35 -31.76 -3.14
N ASP A 267 -25.22 -30.83 -2.70
CA ASP A 267 -26.03 -29.96 -3.60
C ASP A 267 -25.38 -28.57 -3.81
N GLY A 268 -24.13 -28.39 -3.36
CA GLY A 268 -23.45 -27.10 -3.43
C GLY A 268 -23.12 -26.67 -4.85
N LYS A 269 -23.49 -25.45 -5.21
CA LYS A 269 -23.15 -24.85 -6.49
C LYS A 269 -21.67 -24.44 -6.55
N ALA A 270 -21.09 -24.48 -7.73
CA ALA A 270 -19.69 -24.09 -7.94
C ALA A 270 -19.38 -22.65 -7.42
N ASP A 271 -20.35 -21.76 -7.51
CA ASP A 271 -20.22 -20.36 -7.10
C ASP A 271 -20.53 -20.09 -5.62
N ASP A 272 -20.91 -21.11 -4.85
CA ASP A 272 -21.14 -20.95 -3.42
C ASP A 272 -19.81 -20.70 -2.68
N LEU A 273 -19.91 -19.95 -1.57
CA LEU A 273 -18.76 -19.71 -0.72
C LEU A 273 -18.37 -20.98 0.03
N VAL A 274 -17.07 -21.26 0.10
CA VAL A 274 -16.53 -22.37 0.89
C VAL A 274 -16.85 -22.21 2.37
N LEU A 275 -16.79 -20.98 2.89
CA LEU A 275 -17.17 -20.65 4.26
C LEU A 275 -18.50 -19.92 4.28
N VAL A 276 -19.61 -20.63 4.41
CA VAL A 276 -20.96 -20.05 4.48
C VAL A 276 -21.09 -19.08 5.66
N ASN A 277 -20.53 -19.42 6.83
CA ASN A 277 -20.54 -18.57 8.03
C ASN A 277 -19.47 -17.47 7.99
N GLY A 278 -18.70 -17.37 6.89
CA GLY A 278 -17.62 -16.42 6.73
C GLY A 278 -16.40 -16.67 7.61
N VAL A 279 -15.50 -15.70 7.66
CA VAL A 279 -14.26 -15.80 8.45
C VAL A 279 -14.51 -15.40 9.91
N PRO A 280 -14.00 -16.17 10.90
CA PRO A 280 -14.20 -15.88 12.31
C PRO A 280 -13.86 -14.45 12.69
N LYS A 281 -14.73 -13.82 13.51
CA LYS A 281 -14.48 -12.50 14.08
C LYS A 281 -13.41 -12.61 15.16
N MET A 282 -12.76 -11.48 15.50
CA MET A 282 -11.69 -11.49 16.53
C MET A 282 -12.15 -12.02 17.90
N LYS A 283 -13.43 -11.86 18.24
CA LYS A 283 -14.01 -12.44 19.48
C LYS A 283 -13.96 -13.98 19.43
N GLU A 284 -14.37 -14.57 18.29
CA GLU A 284 -14.36 -16.02 18.09
C GLU A 284 -12.92 -16.56 18.08
N VAL A 285 -12.00 -15.87 17.37
CA VAL A 285 -10.57 -16.25 17.37
C VAL A 285 -9.99 -16.27 18.78
N ARG A 286 -10.30 -15.27 19.62
CA ARG A 286 -9.84 -15.24 21.02
C ARG A 286 -10.45 -16.37 21.86
N GLN A 287 -11.70 -16.69 21.63
CA GLN A 287 -12.37 -17.80 22.32
C GLN A 287 -11.75 -19.15 21.95
N ASP A 288 -11.48 -19.38 20.66
CA ASP A 288 -10.88 -20.62 20.18
C ASP A 288 -9.41 -20.75 20.66
N LEU A 289 -8.65 -19.66 20.69
CA LEU A 289 -7.31 -19.64 21.28
C LEU A 289 -7.33 -19.96 22.78
N ALA A 290 -8.29 -19.38 23.53
CA ALA A 290 -8.43 -19.66 24.95
C ALA A 290 -8.78 -21.13 25.24
N LYS A 291 -9.69 -21.72 24.41
CA LYS A 291 -10.01 -23.16 24.50
C LYS A 291 -8.80 -24.06 24.22
N ALA A 292 -7.93 -23.60 23.29
CA ALA A 292 -6.70 -24.29 22.94
C ALA A 292 -5.56 -24.07 23.95
N GLY A 293 -5.75 -23.27 25.00
CA GLY A 293 -4.69 -22.93 25.97
C GLY A 293 -3.61 -21.99 25.35
N ILE A 294 -3.92 -21.29 24.28
CA ILE A 294 -2.96 -20.44 23.55
C ILE A 294 -3.19 -18.97 23.92
N PRO A 295 -2.20 -18.27 24.52
CA PRO A 295 -2.35 -16.87 24.87
C PRO A 295 -2.44 -16.00 23.61
N PHE A 296 -3.39 -15.04 23.62
CA PHE A 296 -3.55 -14.08 22.51
C PHE A 296 -2.34 -13.15 22.37
N LEU A 297 -1.73 -12.75 23.49
CA LEU A 297 -0.46 -12.04 23.57
C LEU A 297 0.56 -12.96 24.23
N ASP A 298 1.77 -13.01 23.70
CA ASP A 298 2.89 -13.66 24.37
C ASP A 298 3.60 -12.69 25.35
N GLU A 299 4.61 -13.19 26.07
CA GLU A 299 5.40 -12.43 27.03
C GLU A 299 6.07 -11.19 26.44
N ARG A 300 6.32 -11.18 25.11
CA ARG A 300 6.88 -10.06 24.37
C ARG A 300 5.82 -9.11 23.80
N GLY A 301 4.53 -9.29 24.17
CA GLY A 301 3.44 -8.48 23.66
C GLY A 301 3.08 -8.73 22.17
N ARG A 302 3.64 -9.78 21.54
CA ARG A 302 3.31 -10.16 20.18
C ARG A 302 1.98 -10.91 20.16
N ARG A 303 1.14 -10.60 19.19
CA ARG A 303 -0.21 -11.15 19.18
C ARG A 303 -0.41 -12.28 18.18
N MET A 304 -1.36 -13.14 18.54
CA MET A 304 -1.91 -14.19 17.70
C MET A 304 -3.30 -13.76 17.19
N ASP A 305 -3.35 -13.03 16.08
CA ASP A 305 -4.61 -12.70 15.39
C ASP A 305 -4.83 -13.62 14.18
N TYR A 306 -5.98 -13.53 13.50
CA TYR A 306 -6.27 -14.36 12.33
C TYR A 306 -5.16 -14.29 11.26
N HIS A 307 -4.50 -13.14 11.08
CA HIS A 307 -3.44 -13.01 10.08
C HIS A 307 -2.13 -13.68 10.51
N ALA A 308 -1.95 -13.92 11.81
CA ALA A 308 -0.82 -14.66 12.33
C ALA A 308 -0.82 -16.14 11.87
N LEU A 309 -1.97 -16.71 11.49
CA LEU A 309 -2.04 -18.04 10.87
C LEU A 309 -1.25 -18.08 9.54
N ARG A 310 -1.35 -17.03 8.74
CA ARG A 310 -0.52 -16.90 7.53
C ARG A 310 0.95 -16.66 7.88
N THR A 311 1.24 -15.92 8.95
CA THR A 311 2.62 -15.80 9.47
C THR A 311 3.17 -17.17 9.85
N THR A 312 2.36 -18.02 10.52
CA THR A 312 2.72 -19.41 10.82
C THR A 312 3.06 -20.21 9.57
N PHE A 313 2.24 -20.16 8.53
CA PHE A 313 2.51 -20.85 7.26
C PHE A 313 3.87 -20.45 6.67
N ILE A 314 4.15 -19.15 6.60
CA ILE A 314 5.40 -18.65 6.00
C ILE A 314 6.60 -18.98 6.88
N THR A 315 6.46 -18.90 8.21
CA THR A 315 7.52 -19.30 9.16
C THR A 315 7.83 -20.79 9.01
N ARG A 316 6.81 -21.65 8.89
CA ARG A 316 7.02 -23.09 8.65
C ARG A 316 7.78 -23.37 7.35
N LEU A 317 7.47 -22.66 6.27
CA LEU A 317 8.27 -22.78 5.02
C LEU A 317 9.75 -22.43 5.26
N SER A 318 10.02 -21.43 6.09
CA SER A 318 11.39 -21.01 6.43
C SER A 318 12.09 -22.03 7.33
N THR A 319 11.40 -22.59 8.33
CA THR A 319 11.97 -23.64 9.22
C THR A 319 12.25 -24.94 8.48
N MET A 320 11.44 -25.26 7.46
CA MET A 320 11.67 -26.43 6.58
C MET A 320 12.78 -26.21 5.56
N LYS A 321 13.54 -25.11 5.66
CA LYS A 321 14.65 -24.78 4.74
C LYS A 321 14.20 -24.69 3.27
N VAL A 322 12.95 -24.35 3.01
CA VAL A 322 12.43 -24.14 1.65
C VAL A 322 13.15 -22.95 1.03
N HIS A 323 13.60 -23.12 -0.21
CA HIS A 323 14.29 -22.05 -0.92
C HIS A 323 13.48 -20.76 -0.92
N PRO A 324 14.06 -19.58 -0.58
CA PRO A 324 13.33 -18.32 -0.40
C PRO A 324 12.44 -17.94 -1.59
N ARG A 325 12.86 -18.22 -2.81
CA ARG A 325 12.05 -17.97 -4.01
C ARG A 325 10.77 -18.83 -4.03
N LEU A 326 10.89 -20.10 -3.66
CA LEU A 326 9.74 -21.01 -3.60
C LEU A 326 8.78 -20.60 -2.47
N ALA A 327 9.31 -20.24 -1.31
CA ALA A 327 8.52 -19.72 -0.20
C ALA A 327 7.77 -18.41 -0.58
N MET A 328 8.41 -17.54 -1.37
CA MET A 328 7.80 -16.32 -1.90
C MET A 328 6.62 -16.65 -2.86
N GLU A 329 6.80 -17.62 -3.76
CA GLU A 329 5.74 -18.04 -4.69
C GLU A 329 4.56 -18.71 -3.95
N LEU A 330 4.83 -19.62 -3.01
CA LEU A 330 3.80 -20.28 -2.19
C LEU A 330 3.05 -19.26 -1.32
N ALA A 331 3.76 -18.27 -0.76
CA ALA A 331 3.16 -17.18 -0.01
C ALA A 331 2.50 -16.11 -0.91
N ARG A 332 2.72 -16.15 -2.21
CA ARG A 332 2.20 -15.17 -3.17
C ARG A 332 2.60 -13.74 -2.81
N HIS A 333 3.87 -13.56 -2.52
CA HIS A 333 4.46 -12.26 -2.25
C HIS A 333 5.07 -11.68 -3.54
N SER A 334 4.80 -10.40 -3.79
CA SER A 334 5.41 -9.65 -4.90
C SER A 334 6.83 -9.16 -4.57
N ASP A 335 7.20 -9.18 -3.28
CA ASP A 335 8.48 -8.69 -2.77
C ASP A 335 9.04 -9.69 -1.76
N MET A 336 10.28 -10.12 -1.96
CA MET A 336 11.02 -11.04 -1.10
C MET A 336 11.10 -10.54 0.36
N ARG A 337 11.18 -9.23 0.55
CA ARG A 337 11.19 -8.60 1.89
C ARG A 337 9.96 -8.97 2.72
N LEU A 338 8.82 -9.19 2.08
CA LEU A 338 7.61 -9.63 2.79
C LEU A 338 7.78 -11.03 3.38
N THR A 339 8.40 -11.95 2.64
CA THR A 339 8.68 -13.30 3.13
C THR A 339 9.73 -13.27 4.23
N MET A 340 10.89 -12.63 3.97
CA MET A 340 12.05 -12.70 4.86
C MET A 340 11.92 -11.86 6.13
N LYS A 341 11.34 -10.66 6.04
CA LYS A 341 11.32 -9.70 7.16
C LYS A 341 9.97 -9.60 7.87
N THR A 342 8.88 -9.63 7.10
CA THR A 342 7.56 -9.25 7.65
C THR A 342 6.80 -10.44 8.20
N TYR A 343 6.93 -11.62 7.58
CA TYR A 343 6.11 -12.78 7.90
C TYR A 343 6.88 -13.97 8.49
N THR A 344 8.21 -13.94 8.53
CA THR A 344 8.98 -14.98 9.21
C THR A 344 9.17 -14.60 10.67
N ASP A 345 8.72 -15.47 11.59
CA ASP A 345 9.02 -15.33 13.02
C ASP A 345 10.43 -15.90 13.28
N VAL A 346 11.41 -14.98 13.35
CA VAL A 346 12.82 -15.32 13.53
C VAL A 346 13.06 -16.13 14.81
N GLY A 347 12.21 -15.95 15.85
CA GLY A 347 12.32 -16.70 17.09
C GLY A 347 12.05 -18.21 16.96
N GLN A 348 11.47 -18.64 15.82
CA GLN A 348 11.24 -20.07 15.52
C GLN A 348 12.23 -20.64 14.52
N LEU A 349 13.19 -19.85 14.04
CA LEU A 349 14.23 -20.37 13.13
C LEU A 349 15.25 -21.19 13.93
N PRO A 350 15.78 -22.30 13.38
CA PRO A 350 16.76 -23.17 14.03
C PRO A 350 18.17 -22.56 13.99
N LEU A 351 18.31 -21.33 14.51
CA LEU A 351 19.57 -20.57 14.44
C LEU A 351 20.71 -21.29 15.14
N ARG A 352 20.43 -21.91 16.31
CA ARG A 352 21.44 -22.63 17.09
C ARG A 352 21.93 -23.87 16.35
N GLU A 353 21.01 -24.67 15.82
CA GLU A 353 21.34 -25.87 15.04
C GLU A 353 22.21 -25.52 13.83
N VAL A 354 21.90 -24.40 13.13
CA VAL A 354 22.71 -23.93 12.00
C VAL A 354 24.12 -23.50 12.47
N MET A 355 24.19 -22.77 13.59
CA MET A 355 25.49 -22.37 14.14
C MET A 355 26.35 -23.56 14.55
N ASP A 356 25.73 -24.60 15.16
CA ASP A 356 26.43 -25.81 15.59
C ASP A 356 26.92 -26.67 14.41
N THR A 357 26.38 -26.46 13.20
CA THR A 357 26.85 -27.14 11.97
C THR A 357 28.01 -26.42 11.27
N LEU A 358 28.38 -25.22 11.72
CA LEU A 358 29.55 -24.52 11.15
C LEU A 358 30.85 -25.21 11.56
N PRO A 359 31.77 -25.40 10.63
CA PRO A 359 33.10 -25.96 10.97
C PRO A 359 33.83 -25.01 11.92
N GLY A 360 34.37 -25.57 13.00
CA GLY A 360 35.21 -24.81 13.93
C GLY A 360 36.55 -24.44 13.31
N PHE A 361 37.10 -23.29 13.70
CA PHE A 361 38.43 -22.85 13.33
C PHE A 361 39.48 -23.28 14.37
N GLY A 362 39.18 -24.28 15.22
CA GLY A 362 40.09 -24.78 16.25
C GLY A 362 41.28 -25.52 15.67
N SER A 363 42.39 -25.44 16.36
CA SER A 363 43.72 -25.96 15.98
C SER A 363 43.84 -27.49 15.79
N ASP A 364 42.75 -28.25 15.86
CA ASP A 364 42.76 -29.70 15.70
C ASP A 364 42.32 -30.23 14.34
N SER A 365 42.10 -29.34 13.35
CA SER A 365 42.01 -29.79 11.97
C SER A 365 43.42 -30.07 11.41
N ARG A 366 44.10 -31.08 11.96
CA ARG A 366 45.11 -31.81 11.18
C ARG A 366 44.32 -32.39 10.00
N ILE A 367 44.42 -31.72 8.87
CA ILE A 367 44.07 -32.27 7.57
C ILE A 367 45.01 -33.49 7.46
N ASP A 368 44.47 -34.67 7.68
CA ASP A 368 45.18 -35.92 7.48
C ASP A 368 45.44 -36.02 5.97
N SER A 369 46.61 -35.46 5.58
CA SER A 369 47.15 -35.52 4.21
C SER A 369 47.42 -36.96 3.72
N ARG A 370 46.99 -37.98 4.49
CA ARG A 370 47.16 -39.40 4.17
C ARG A 370 46.03 -40.01 3.34
N THR A 371 44.96 -39.32 3.06
CA THR A 371 43.84 -39.86 2.27
C THR A 371 43.84 -39.40 0.80
N LEU A 372 44.84 -38.67 0.34
CA LEU A 372 45.02 -38.28 -1.08
C LEU A 372 46.06 -39.16 -1.81
N GLY A 373 46.28 -40.37 -1.33
CA GLY A 373 47.14 -41.34 -1.99
C GLY A 373 46.34 -42.54 -2.49
N ALA A 374 46.10 -42.61 -3.76
CA ALA A 374 45.74 -43.74 -4.60
C ALA A 374 44.30 -43.72 -5.17
N LYS A 375 44.15 -43.10 -6.31
CA LYS A 375 43.82 -43.74 -7.58
C LYS A 375 43.64 -42.65 -8.65
N GLY A 376 44.63 -42.57 -9.50
CA GLY A 376 44.61 -41.77 -10.70
C GLY A 376 43.52 -42.24 -11.66
N GLN A 377 42.72 -41.34 -12.04
CA GLN A 377 42.10 -41.32 -13.37
C GLN A 377 41.99 -39.84 -13.76
N THR A 378 42.94 -39.44 -14.59
CA THR A 378 42.99 -38.22 -15.34
C THR A 378 41.79 -38.22 -16.30
N VAL A 379 40.79 -37.40 -16.00
CA VAL A 379 39.81 -36.97 -17.00
C VAL A 379 40.08 -35.50 -17.27
N SER A 380 40.73 -35.25 -18.40
CA SER A 380 40.90 -33.90 -18.95
C SER A 380 39.54 -33.33 -19.31
N PRO A 381 39.20 -32.12 -18.90
CA PRO A 381 38.04 -31.42 -19.45
C PRO A 381 38.40 -30.89 -20.85
N THR A 382 37.81 -31.47 -21.88
CA THR A 382 37.83 -30.94 -23.23
C THR A 382 37.02 -29.64 -23.26
N VAL A 383 37.72 -28.54 -23.48
CA VAL A 383 37.12 -27.25 -23.77
C VAL A 383 36.77 -27.23 -25.26
N PRO A 384 35.54 -26.97 -25.67
CA PRO A 384 35.28 -26.73 -27.09
C PRO A 384 35.78 -25.35 -27.49
N ASN A 385 36.70 -25.36 -28.43
CA ASN A 385 37.23 -24.22 -29.13
C ASN A 385 36.12 -23.59 -30.00
N ILE A 386 35.71 -22.37 -29.71
CA ILE A 386 34.85 -21.58 -30.60
C ILE A 386 35.75 -20.50 -31.21
N GLY A 387 35.88 -20.61 -32.51
CA GLY A 387 36.78 -19.89 -33.40
C GLY A 387 36.65 -18.37 -33.31
N GLU A 388 37.82 -17.79 -33.52
CA GLU A 388 38.06 -16.40 -33.80
C GLU A 388 37.37 -15.97 -35.11
N THR A 389 36.54 -14.93 -35.03
CA THR A 389 36.28 -14.09 -36.20
C THR A 389 36.81 -12.70 -35.93
N LYS A 390 37.83 -12.38 -36.67
CA LYS A 390 38.38 -11.03 -36.82
C LYS A 390 37.38 -10.14 -37.50
N SER A 391 37.19 -8.94 -37.00
CA SER A 391 36.93 -7.75 -37.81
C SER A 391 37.57 -6.53 -37.17
N GLU A 392 38.49 -6.00 -37.92
CA GLU A 392 39.19 -4.73 -37.75
C GLU A 392 38.17 -3.57 -37.89
N ASN A 393 38.30 -2.52 -37.09
CA ASN A 393 38.55 -1.15 -37.51
C ASN A 393 38.27 -0.16 -36.37
N SER A 394 39.28 0.51 -36.01
CA SER A 394 39.66 1.97 -36.17
C SER A 394 39.24 2.82 -34.96
N ILE A 395 40.19 3.09 -34.15
CA ILE A 395 40.78 4.32 -33.61
C ILE A 395 40.02 5.62 -33.94
N GLU A 396 39.61 6.32 -32.87
CA GLU A 396 39.90 7.74 -32.74
C GLU A 396 39.91 8.17 -31.27
N ASN A 397 41.05 8.75 -30.90
CA ASN A 397 41.39 9.44 -29.67
C ASN A 397 40.73 10.82 -29.59
N ILE A 398 40.34 11.25 -28.43
CA ILE A 398 40.42 12.62 -27.85
C ILE A 398 40.08 12.43 -26.37
N GLY A 399 40.86 12.64 -25.35
CA GLY A 399 41.71 13.77 -25.02
C GLY A 399 41.27 14.29 -23.66
N GLU A 400 42.14 14.12 -22.64
CA GLU A 400 42.39 14.98 -21.46
C GLU A 400 41.27 15.23 -20.43
N SER A 401 41.40 14.72 -19.26
CA SER A 401 42.07 15.22 -18.03
C SER A 401 41.14 16.09 -17.14
N ARG A 402 41.02 15.68 -15.95
CA ARG A 402 41.26 16.37 -14.66
C ARG A 402 40.66 15.59 -13.52
N GLY A 403 41.42 15.04 -12.74
CA GLY A 403 41.72 14.75 -11.44
C GLY A 403 41.00 15.59 -10.36
N LEU A 404 40.38 14.92 -9.39
CA LEU A 404 40.16 15.44 -8.07
C LEU A 404 40.19 14.28 -7.07
N THR A 405 41.19 14.30 -6.25
CA THR A 405 41.44 13.48 -5.06
C THR A 405 40.36 13.67 -3.98
N PRO A 406 40.09 12.67 -3.14
CA PRO A 406 39.19 12.81 -2.00
C PRO A 406 39.92 13.39 -0.79
N VAL A 407 39.35 14.46 -0.24
CA VAL A 407 39.74 15.02 1.04
C VAL A 407 39.00 14.28 2.17
N VAL A 408 39.79 13.58 2.99
CA VAL A 408 39.36 13.08 4.30
C VAL A 408 39.44 14.22 5.29
N ALA A 409 38.32 14.60 5.88
CA ALA A 409 38.30 15.50 7.04
C ALA A 409 37.75 14.73 8.24
N LEU A 410 38.68 14.40 9.15
CA LEU A 410 38.42 14.05 10.53
C LEU A 410 38.02 15.32 11.29
N CYS A 411 36.87 15.31 11.93
CA CYS A 411 36.58 16.22 13.03
C CYS A 411 36.09 15.40 14.23
N HIS A 412 36.98 15.27 15.19
CA HIS A 412 36.65 14.99 16.58
C HIS A 412 36.04 16.25 17.21
N SER A 413 34.92 16.11 17.92
CA SER A 413 34.50 17.01 18.98
C SER A 413 33.69 16.24 20.01
N GLU A 414 34.25 16.23 21.23
CA GLU A 414 33.65 15.67 22.45
C GLU A 414 32.44 16.51 22.92
N PRO A 415 31.51 15.89 23.68
CA PRO A 415 30.37 16.61 24.25
C PRO A 415 30.72 17.23 25.59
N PRO A 416 30.12 18.38 25.96
CA PRO A 416 30.29 18.97 27.29
C PRO A 416 29.39 18.28 28.32
N SER A 417 29.99 17.92 29.44
CA SER A 417 29.40 17.57 30.72
C SER A 417 28.57 18.73 31.30
N GLY A 418 27.38 18.42 31.78
CA GLY A 418 26.56 19.40 32.50
C GLY A 418 25.41 18.70 33.22
N ASP A 419 25.69 18.38 34.50
CA ASP A 419 24.70 17.96 35.49
C ASP A 419 23.61 19.01 35.66
N ARG A 420 22.34 18.60 35.63
CA ARG A 420 21.23 19.22 36.32
C ARG A 420 20.23 18.17 36.77
N GLU A 421 20.21 17.97 38.06
CA GLU A 421 19.15 17.38 38.85
C GLU A 421 17.79 18.01 38.50
N PHE A 422 16.78 17.19 38.31
CA PHE A 422 15.40 17.66 38.33
C PHE A 422 14.59 16.78 39.28
N GLU A 423 14.18 17.43 40.36
CA GLU A 423 13.32 16.96 41.40
C GLU A 423 11.94 16.60 40.87
N SER A 424 11.40 15.51 41.40
CA SER A 424 10.02 15.06 41.23
C SER A 424 9.08 15.88 42.12
N PRO A 425 7.91 16.32 41.65
CA PRO A 425 6.84 16.73 42.54
C PRO A 425 5.91 15.57 42.85
N SER A 426 5.72 15.39 44.13
CA SER A 426 4.85 14.49 44.83
C SER A 426 3.36 14.62 44.47
N LEU A 427 2.70 13.45 44.44
CA LEU A 427 1.26 13.24 44.51
C LEU A 427 0.60 14.02 45.64
N ARG A 428 -0.51 14.69 45.34
CA ARG A 428 -1.57 14.96 46.35
C ARG A 428 -2.88 14.38 45.83
N HIS A 429 -3.41 13.45 46.60
CA HIS A 429 -4.81 13.06 46.62
C HIS A 429 -5.66 14.26 47.07
N SER A 430 -6.79 14.46 46.45
CA SER A 430 -7.98 14.99 47.10
C SER A 430 -9.22 14.37 46.51
N ASP A 431 -9.91 13.61 47.35
CA ASP A 431 -11.30 13.20 47.25
C ASP A 431 -12.20 14.44 47.09
N PHE A 432 -13.27 14.31 46.29
CA PHE A 432 -14.60 14.77 46.72
C PHE A 432 -15.68 14.29 45.73
N SER A 433 -16.67 13.55 46.29
CA SER A 433 -18.09 13.35 45.94
C SER A 433 -18.48 12.98 44.53
#